data_7ac5468a66038a8938eff10217156d34
#
_entry.id   7ac5468a66038a8938eff10217156d34
#
_cell.length_a   1.000
_cell.length_b   1.000
_cell.length_c   1.000
_cell.angle_alpha   90.00
_cell.angle_beta   90.00
_cell.angle_gamma   90.00
#
_symmetry.space_group_name_H-M   'P 1'
#
loop_
_entity.id
_entity.type
_entity.pdbx_description
1 polymer ?
#
loop_
_entity_poly.entity_id
_entity_poly.type
_entity_poly.pdbx_seq_one_letter_code
_entity_poly.pdbx_strand_id
1 'polypeptide(L)'
;MSSWIDEEHRGVRYGLKGEVLVEETSPFQRISVIRSERYGRGLLLDGCWMTAEQQERHYHEALVHPALCSASSIERILVIGGGDGGTARECLRHPGVQRLDMVEIDGRVVELSREHLPDIGGSAWSDPRFQLTVGDGIAWAAEAEDQSYDVVLVDGSDPAGPAEGLFNRAFFENCRRLLKPGGVFGTQSESPEAFRDVHIAMVRLLREVFDHADPLYGWVPMYPSGWWSWTFAAMATPRYRTPDPERSEAIAAGCEIWSPRWQRGAMDAIPAFIERELQS
;
A
#
# COMPACT_ATOMS: atom_id res chain seq x y z
N MET A 1 -19.93 -12.38 -21.07
CA MET A 1 -20.61 -11.15 -21.58
C MET A 1 -20.19 -10.00 -20.69
N SER A 2 -19.77 -8.89 -21.31
CA SER A 2 -19.36 -7.71 -20.56
C SER A 2 -20.56 -7.09 -19.85
N SER A 3 -20.43 -6.81 -18.55
CA SER A 3 -21.42 -6.16 -17.69
C SER A 3 -20.76 -5.05 -16.87
N TRP A 4 -21.58 -4.21 -16.23
CA TRP A 4 -21.02 -3.31 -15.22
C TRP A 4 -20.72 -4.11 -13.96
N ILE A 5 -19.51 -3.90 -13.43
CA ILE A 5 -19.03 -4.45 -12.17
C ILE A 5 -18.87 -3.24 -11.25
N ASP A 6 -19.74 -3.18 -10.27
CA ASP A 6 -19.95 -1.99 -9.45
C ASP A 6 -19.47 -2.22 -8.02
N GLU A 7 -18.86 -1.18 -7.48
CA GLU A 7 -18.56 -1.00 -6.07
C GLU A 7 -19.41 0.17 -5.55
N GLU A 8 -20.11 0.00 -4.44
CA GLU A 8 -21.01 1.03 -3.91
C GLU A 8 -20.61 1.43 -2.49
N HIS A 9 -20.36 2.73 -2.29
CA HIS A 9 -20.07 3.31 -1.00
C HIS A 9 -20.93 4.54 -0.74
N ARG A 10 -21.62 4.57 0.42
CA ARG A 10 -22.38 5.73 0.92
C ARG A 10 -23.31 6.35 -0.13
N GLY A 11 -23.94 5.50 -0.97
CA GLY A 11 -24.87 5.93 -2.00
C GLY A 11 -24.23 6.45 -3.30
N VAL A 12 -22.93 6.28 -3.46
CA VAL A 12 -22.20 6.53 -4.72
C VAL A 12 -21.76 5.19 -5.30
N ARG A 13 -21.96 5.04 -6.61
CA ARG A 13 -21.59 3.83 -7.35
C ARG A 13 -20.37 4.12 -8.23
N TYR A 14 -19.37 3.27 -8.11
CA TYR A 14 -18.18 3.26 -8.93
C TYR A 14 -18.14 1.97 -9.74
N GLY A 15 -18.14 2.04 -11.05
CA GLY A 15 -18.26 0.85 -11.88
C GLY A 15 -17.33 0.85 -13.07
N LEU A 16 -16.81 -0.33 -13.39
CA LEU A 16 -16.06 -0.61 -14.61
C LEU A 16 -16.79 -1.64 -15.44
N LYS A 17 -16.80 -1.43 -16.76
CA LYS A 17 -17.35 -2.40 -17.69
C LYS A 17 -16.36 -3.51 -17.94
N GLY A 18 -16.77 -4.76 -17.73
CA GLY A 18 -15.88 -5.90 -17.82
C GLY A 18 -16.60 -7.24 -17.75
N GLU A 19 -15.84 -8.29 -17.59
CA GLU A 19 -16.33 -9.65 -17.37
C GLU A 19 -15.59 -10.30 -16.20
N VAL A 20 -16.29 -11.11 -15.43
CA VAL A 20 -15.68 -11.94 -14.37
C VAL A 20 -14.99 -13.12 -15.03
N LEU A 21 -13.70 -13.31 -14.75
CA LEU A 21 -12.89 -14.44 -15.21
C LEU A 21 -12.88 -15.56 -14.19
N VAL A 22 -12.73 -15.19 -12.90
CA VAL A 22 -12.71 -16.10 -11.76
C VAL A 22 -13.51 -15.47 -10.63
N GLU A 23 -14.30 -16.25 -9.92
CA GLU A 23 -14.92 -15.88 -8.65
C GLU A 23 -14.89 -17.07 -7.71
N GLU A 24 -14.35 -16.87 -6.53
CA GLU A 24 -14.30 -17.86 -5.47
C GLU A 24 -14.31 -17.23 -4.08
N THR A 25 -14.49 -18.03 -3.06
CA THR A 25 -14.44 -17.60 -1.65
C THR A 25 -13.37 -18.37 -0.92
N SER A 26 -12.42 -17.64 -0.35
CA SER A 26 -11.41 -18.16 0.58
C SER A 26 -11.98 -18.20 2.01
N PRO A 27 -11.24 -18.72 2.99
CA PRO A 27 -11.63 -18.59 4.40
C PRO A 27 -11.71 -17.13 4.90
N PHE A 28 -11.17 -16.17 4.16
CA PHE A 28 -11.04 -14.78 4.58
C PHE A 28 -12.00 -13.84 3.84
N GLN A 29 -12.24 -14.07 2.53
CA GLN A 29 -12.95 -13.12 1.69
C GLN A 29 -13.40 -13.74 0.36
N ARG A 30 -14.31 -13.06 -0.34
CA ARG A 30 -14.63 -13.37 -1.73
C ARG A 30 -13.59 -12.72 -2.64
N ILE A 31 -13.02 -13.50 -3.54
CA ILE A 31 -11.98 -13.07 -4.48
C ILE A 31 -12.56 -13.12 -5.89
N SER A 32 -12.45 -12.04 -6.63
CA SER A 32 -12.86 -12.02 -8.04
C SER A 32 -11.72 -11.49 -8.90
N VAL A 33 -11.40 -12.21 -9.96
CA VAL A 33 -10.53 -11.72 -11.04
C VAL A 33 -11.41 -11.34 -12.20
N ILE A 34 -11.26 -10.11 -12.67
CA ILE A 34 -12.07 -9.58 -13.75
C ILE A 34 -11.19 -9.12 -14.92
N ARG A 35 -11.79 -8.98 -16.09
CA ARG A 35 -11.19 -8.25 -17.22
C ARG A 35 -12.03 -7.03 -17.52
N SER A 36 -11.50 -5.85 -17.23
CA SER A 36 -12.13 -4.59 -17.61
C SER A 36 -11.69 -4.17 -19.01
N GLU A 37 -12.58 -3.44 -19.73
CA GLU A 37 -12.26 -2.88 -21.05
C GLU A 37 -11.19 -1.76 -20.94
N ARG A 38 -11.14 -1.07 -19.80
CA ARG A 38 -10.30 0.13 -19.60
C ARG A 38 -8.94 -0.19 -19.00
N TYR A 39 -8.87 -1.09 -18.01
CA TYR A 39 -7.68 -1.25 -17.17
C TYR A 39 -7.05 -2.65 -17.23
N GLY A 40 -7.51 -3.50 -18.18
CA GLY A 40 -7.00 -4.86 -18.28
C GLY A 40 -7.59 -5.77 -17.20
N ARG A 41 -6.84 -6.78 -16.80
CA ARG A 41 -7.25 -7.66 -15.69
C ARG A 41 -7.07 -6.95 -14.36
N GLY A 42 -7.96 -7.26 -13.41
CA GLY A 42 -7.94 -6.68 -12.07
C GLY A 42 -8.48 -7.63 -11.02
N LEU A 43 -8.20 -7.30 -9.78
CA LEU A 43 -8.57 -8.05 -8.59
C LEU A 43 -9.60 -7.26 -7.78
N LEU A 44 -10.65 -7.95 -7.34
CA LEU A 44 -11.57 -7.45 -6.33
C LEU A 44 -11.55 -8.38 -5.12
N LEU A 45 -11.62 -7.79 -3.94
CA LEU A 45 -11.82 -8.49 -2.66
C LEU A 45 -13.13 -7.99 -2.05
N ASP A 46 -14.05 -8.89 -1.75
CA ASP A 46 -15.40 -8.61 -1.27
C ASP A 46 -16.20 -7.59 -2.12
N GLY A 47 -15.83 -7.46 -3.40
CA GLY A 47 -16.44 -6.53 -4.34
C GLY A 47 -15.76 -5.17 -4.43
N CYS A 48 -14.74 -4.90 -3.62
CA CYS A 48 -13.94 -3.68 -3.68
C CYS A 48 -12.75 -3.84 -4.64
N TRP A 49 -12.48 -2.82 -5.42
CA TRP A 49 -11.37 -2.80 -6.36
C TRP A 49 -10.03 -2.70 -5.64
N MET A 50 -9.14 -3.70 -5.81
CA MET A 50 -7.81 -3.71 -5.19
C MET A 50 -6.73 -3.27 -6.16
N THR A 51 -6.68 -3.86 -7.36
CA THR A 51 -5.61 -3.57 -8.32
C THR A 51 -6.06 -3.87 -9.75
N ALA A 52 -5.39 -3.30 -10.76
CA ALA A 52 -5.56 -3.66 -12.16
C ALA A 52 -4.29 -3.37 -12.97
N GLU A 53 -4.01 -4.21 -13.97
CA GLU A 53 -2.76 -4.20 -14.76
C GLU A 53 -2.32 -2.81 -15.25
N GLN A 54 -3.25 -1.94 -15.66
CA GLN A 54 -2.93 -0.62 -16.21
C GLN A 54 -2.99 0.53 -15.20
N GLN A 55 -3.31 0.25 -13.91
CA GLN A 55 -3.49 1.29 -12.89
C GLN A 55 -2.67 1.05 -11.62
N GLU A 56 -2.14 -0.14 -11.41
CA GLU A 56 -1.49 -0.56 -10.18
C GLU A 56 -0.31 0.34 -9.78
N ARG A 57 0.39 0.92 -10.73
CA ARG A 57 1.54 1.80 -10.49
C ARG A 57 1.18 3.09 -9.76
N HIS A 58 -0.05 3.58 -9.95
CA HIS A 58 -0.56 4.73 -9.18
C HIS A 58 -0.53 4.47 -7.68
N TYR A 59 -0.80 3.22 -7.28
CA TYR A 59 -0.82 2.81 -5.88
C TYR A 59 0.57 2.37 -5.40
N HIS A 60 1.19 1.42 -6.07
CA HIS A 60 2.41 0.78 -5.57
C HIS A 60 3.63 1.72 -5.56
N GLU A 61 3.81 2.53 -6.60
CA GLU A 61 4.89 3.52 -6.61
C GLU A 61 4.70 4.59 -5.53
N ALA A 62 3.45 4.98 -5.25
CA ALA A 62 3.13 5.96 -4.22
C ALA A 62 3.28 5.41 -2.79
N LEU A 63 3.07 4.12 -2.56
CA LEU A 63 3.29 3.48 -1.26
C LEU A 63 4.79 3.25 -1.01
N VAL A 64 5.52 2.76 -2.01
CA VAL A 64 6.86 2.22 -1.83
C VAL A 64 7.94 3.30 -1.85
N HIS A 65 8.01 4.07 -2.93
CA HIS A 65 9.18 4.92 -3.17
C HIS A 65 9.33 6.08 -2.18
N PRO A 66 8.25 6.74 -1.69
CA PRO A 66 8.39 7.74 -0.64
C PRO A 66 9.01 7.18 0.63
N ALA A 67 8.66 5.96 1.04
CA ALA A 67 9.23 5.32 2.22
C ALA A 67 10.70 4.97 2.01
N LEU A 68 11.03 4.24 0.94
CA LEU A 68 12.38 3.75 0.69
C LEU A 68 13.39 4.88 0.38
N CYS A 69 12.95 5.95 -0.29
CA CYS A 69 13.80 7.11 -0.54
C CYS A 69 13.94 8.05 0.67
N SER A 70 13.17 7.83 1.75
CA SER A 70 13.20 8.66 2.96
C SER A 70 13.89 7.99 4.15
N ALA A 71 13.95 6.67 4.19
CA ALA A 71 14.60 5.90 5.25
C ALA A 71 16.13 6.06 5.23
N SER A 72 16.78 5.92 6.39
CA SER A 72 18.24 5.98 6.50
C SER A 72 18.93 4.78 5.85
N SER A 73 18.34 3.60 5.96
CA SER A 73 18.73 2.34 5.29
C SER A 73 17.50 1.68 4.68
N ILE A 74 17.71 0.76 3.73
CA ILE A 74 16.65 -0.02 3.07
C ILE A 74 17.04 -1.49 2.86
N GLU A 75 17.94 -2.00 3.69
CA GLU A 75 18.45 -3.36 3.51
C GLU A 75 17.37 -4.42 3.80
N ARG A 76 16.54 -4.20 4.82
CA ARG A 76 15.52 -5.16 5.23
C ARG A 76 14.15 -4.51 5.31
N ILE A 77 13.23 -5.01 4.50
CA ILE A 77 11.87 -4.49 4.36
C ILE A 77 10.86 -5.53 4.83
N LEU A 78 9.81 -5.08 5.51
CA LEU A 78 8.61 -5.85 5.80
C LEU A 78 7.43 -5.27 5.01
N VAL A 79 6.70 -6.13 4.33
CA VAL A 79 5.38 -5.82 3.73
C VAL A 79 4.33 -6.68 4.42
N ILE A 80 3.28 -6.07 4.95
CA ILE A 80 2.12 -6.75 5.52
C ILE A 80 0.95 -6.57 4.56
N GLY A 81 0.40 -7.68 4.07
CA GLY A 81 -0.50 -7.70 2.92
C GLY A 81 0.26 -7.73 1.59
N GLY A 82 -0.30 -7.13 0.55
CA GLY A 82 0.32 -7.00 -0.76
C GLY A 82 0.30 -8.27 -1.61
N GLY A 83 -0.72 -9.10 -1.44
CA GLY A 83 -0.85 -10.42 -2.10
C GLY A 83 -0.83 -10.39 -3.63
N ASP A 84 -1.00 -9.23 -4.27
CA ASP A 84 -0.83 -9.07 -5.71
C ASP A 84 0.65 -8.96 -6.16
N GLY A 85 1.56 -8.70 -5.22
CA GLY A 85 3.01 -8.64 -5.45
C GLY A 85 3.53 -7.30 -5.98
N GLY A 86 2.68 -6.31 -6.24
CA GLY A 86 3.07 -5.02 -6.79
C GLY A 86 3.97 -4.23 -5.85
N THR A 87 3.62 -4.18 -4.57
CA THR A 87 4.46 -3.56 -3.52
C THR A 87 5.81 -4.27 -3.41
N ALA A 88 5.83 -5.60 -3.45
CA ALA A 88 7.08 -6.36 -3.42
C ALA A 88 7.96 -6.06 -4.65
N ARG A 89 7.35 -6.00 -5.85
CA ARG A 89 8.08 -5.64 -7.08
C ARG A 89 8.72 -4.26 -6.96
N GLU A 90 7.98 -3.25 -6.52
CA GLU A 90 8.52 -1.89 -6.39
C GLU A 90 9.62 -1.79 -5.33
N CYS A 91 9.52 -2.50 -4.20
CA CYS A 91 10.59 -2.58 -3.21
C CYS A 91 11.88 -3.17 -3.81
N LEU A 92 11.77 -4.28 -4.54
CA LEU A 92 12.92 -5.01 -5.09
C LEU A 92 13.60 -4.31 -6.28
N ARG A 93 12.98 -3.27 -6.85
CA ARG A 93 13.63 -2.37 -7.82
C ARG A 93 14.77 -1.56 -7.19
N HIS A 94 14.75 -1.36 -5.88
CA HIS A 94 15.83 -0.67 -5.18
C HIS A 94 17.04 -1.60 -4.98
N PRO A 95 18.22 -1.26 -5.53
CA PRO A 95 19.39 -2.13 -5.43
C PRO A 95 19.88 -2.34 -3.98
N GLY A 96 19.59 -1.39 -3.09
CA GLY A 96 19.97 -1.47 -1.68
C GLY A 96 19.15 -2.45 -0.84
N VAL A 97 18.04 -2.97 -1.35
CA VAL A 97 17.24 -3.99 -0.67
C VAL A 97 17.97 -5.32 -0.72
N GLN A 98 18.25 -5.89 0.45
CA GLN A 98 18.92 -7.19 0.59
C GLN A 98 17.94 -8.29 0.96
N ARG A 99 16.85 -7.95 1.67
CA ARG A 99 15.79 -8.86 2.07
C ARG A 99 14.45 -8.16 2.13
N LEU A 100 13.44 -8.79 1.56
CA LEU A 100 12.04 -8.43 1.64
C LEU A 100 11.24 -9.59 2.23
N ASP A 101 10.70 -9.41 3.43
CA ASP A 101 9.72 -10.31 4.04
C ASP A 101 8.31 -9.78 3.73
N MET A 102 7.45 -10.58 3.10
CA MET A 102 6.04 -10.27 2.85
C MET A 102 5.16 -11.26 3.59
N VAL A 103 4.20 -10.75 4.35
CA VAL A 103 3.25 -11.57 5.13
C VAL A 103 1.84 -11.28 4.65
N GLU A 104 1.26 -12.25 3.94
CA GLU A 104 -0.08 -12.17 3.37
C GLU A 104 -0.98 -13.23 4.03
N ILE A 105 -2.14 -12.80 4.54
CA ILE A 105 -3.04 -13.69 5.26
C ILE A 105 -3.73 -14.69 4.32
N ASP A 106 -4.03 -14.26 3.11
CA ASP A 106 -4.78 -15.06 2.14
C ASP A 106 -3.89 -15.60 1.02
N GLY A 107 -3.34 -16.78 1.21
CA GLY A 107 -2.52 -17.45 0.20
C GLY A 107 -3.24 -17.62 -1.16
N ARG A 108 -4.58 -17.63 -1.16
CA ARG A 108 -5.35 -17.78 -2.38
C ARG A 108 -5.31 -16.51 -3.24
N VAL A 109 -5.26 -15.33 -2.60
CA VAL A 109 -5.00 -14.05 -3.31
C VAL A 109 -3.67 -14.10 -4.04
N VAL A 110 -2.61 -14.60 -3.39
CA VAL A 110 -1.28 -14.74 -4.01
C VAL A 110 -1.30 -15.69 -5.21
N GLU A 111 -1.94 -16.85 -5.07
CA GLU A 111 -2.04 -17.83 -6.15
C GLU A 111 -2.76 -17.28 -7.37
N LEU A 112 -3.93 -16.67 -7.17
CA LEU A 112 -4.71 -16.07 -8.25
C LEU A 112 -4.01 -14.88 -8.91
N SER A 113 -3.29 -14.08 -8.13
CA SER A 113 -2.48 -12.97 -8.65
C SER A 113 -1.34 -13.46 -9.53
N ARG A 114 -0.63 -14.51 -9.11
CA ARG A 114 0.42 -15.14 -9.94
C ARG A 114 -0.13 -15.72 -11.23
N GLU A 115 -1.31 -16.33 -11.19
CA GLU A 115 -1.92 -16.98 -12.35
C GLU A 115 -2.53 -15.98 -13.32
N HIS A 116 -3.24 -14.98 -12.81
CA HIS A 116 -4.07 -14.10 -13.64
C HIS A 116 -3.53 -12.69 -13.82
N LEU A 117 -2.66 -12.22 -12.92
CA LEU A 117 -2.06 -10.87 -12.90
C LEU A 117 -0.52 -10.95 -12.83
N PRO A 118 0.14 -11.84 -13.61
CA PRO A 118 1.56 -12.16 -13.43
C PRO A 118 2.47 -10.94 -13.53
N ASP A 119 2.10 -9.93 -14.32
CA ASP A 119 2.92 -8.74 -14.57
C ASP A 119 2.92 -7.76 -13.39
N ILE A 120 1.91 -7.81 -12.49
CA ILE A 120 1.85 -6.95 -11.30
C ILE A 120 3.00 -7.27 -10.34
N GLY A 121 3.12 -8.51 -9.90
CA GLY A 121 4.26 -8.93 -9.07
C GLY A 121 5.55 -9.15 -9.88
N GLY A 122 5.41 -9.46 -11.18
CA GLY A 122 6.52 -9.56 -12.13
C GLY A 122 7.67 -10.44 -11.63
N SER A 123 8.88 -9.89 -11.72
CA SER A 123 10.10 -10.59 -11.29
C SER A 123 10.23 -10.78 -9.78
N ALA A 124 9.43 -10.09 -8.96
CA ALA A 124 9.49 -10.24 -7.51
C ALA A 124 9.25 -11.69 -7.06
N TRP A 125 8.36 -12.39 -7.74
CA TRP A 125 8.00 -13.77 -7.40
C TRP A 125 9.18 -14.78 -7.46
N SER A 126 10.23 -14.45 -8.19
CA SER A 126 11.43 -15.28 -8.35
C SER A 126 12.72 -14.61 -7.82
N ASP A 127 12.62 -13.43 -7.23
CA ASP A 127 13.78 -12.71 -6.71
C ASP A 127 14.30 -13.42 -5.44
N PRO A 128 15.59 -13.77 -5.36
CA PRO A 128 16.14 -14.49 -4.21
C PRO A 128 16.10 -13.68 -2.90
N ARG A 129 15.90 -12.37 -2.97
CA ARG A 129 15.73 -11.49 -1.80
C ARG A 129 14.33 -11.54 -1.22
N PHE A 130 13.35 -12.07 -1.97
CA PHE A 130 11.94 -12.12 -1.60
C PHE A 130 11.59 -13.35 -0.77
N GLN A 131 10.92 -13.14 0.34
CA GLN A 131 10.39 -14.20 1.21
C GLN A 131 8.91 -13.98 1.45
N LEU A 132 8.07 -14.89 1.00
CA LEU A 132 6.63 -14.90 1.27
C LEU A 132 6.32 -15.81 2.46
N THR A 133 5.55 -15.29 3.40
CA THR A 133 4.89 -16.06 4.45
C THR A 133 3.38 -15.90 4.32
N VAL A 134 2.67 -17.00 4.15
CA VAL A 134 1.20 -17.00 4.25
C VAL A 134 0.85 -17.11 5.72
N GLY A 135 0.26 -16.04 6.29
CA GLY A 135 -0.04 -15.97 7.72
C GLY A 135 -0.57 -14.61 8.18
N ASP A 136 -0.83 -14.52 9.48
CA ASP A 136 -1.36 -13.31 10.11
C ASP A 136 -0.25 -12.25 10.30
N GLY A 137 -0.36 -11.13 9.58
CA GLY A 137 0.58 -10.01 9.67
C GLY A 137 0.53 -9.28 11.02
N ILE A 138 -0.60 -9.32 11.74
CA ILE A 138 -0.73 -8.73 13.09
C ILE A 138 0.07 -9.56 14.09
N ALA A 139 -0.07 -10.88 14.04
CA ALA A 139 0.71 -11.81 14.86
C ALA A 139 2.20 -11.69 14.53
N TRP A 140 2.55 -11.64 13.24
CA TRP A 140 3.94 -11.42 12.79
C TRP A 140 4.53 -10.14 13.40
N ALA A 141 3.79 -9.02 13.31
CA ALA A 141 4.26 -7.76 13.86
C ALA A 141 4.43 -7.79 15.38
N ALA A 142 3.61 -8.56 16.09
CA ALA A 142 3.72 -8.70 17.54
C ALA A 142 4.91 -9.58 17.98
N GLU A 143 5.27 -10.60 17.21
CA GLU A 143 6.26 -11.62 17.55
C GLU A 143 7.65 -11.34 16.99
N ALA A 144 7.76 -10.56 15.90
CA ALA A 144 9.04 -10.26 15.29
C ALA A 144 9.96 -9.43 16.22
N GLU A 145 11.26 -9.59 16.02
CA GLU A 145 12.32 -8.95 16.81
C GLU A 145 12.31 -7.43 16.67
N ASP A 146 12.53 -6.72 17.79
CA ASP A 146 12.65 -5.28 17.85
C ASP A 146 13.73 -4.77 16.88
N GLN A 147 13.51 -3.60 16.27
CA GLN A 147 14.49 -2.93 15.42
C GLN A 147 15.08 -3.84 14.34
N SER A 148 14.26 -4.67 13.73
CA SER A 148 14.69 -5.67 12.73
C SER A 148 14.49 -5.20 11.28
N TYR A 149 13.71 -4.14 11.04
CA TYR A 149 13.40 -3.65 9.70
C TYR A 149 13.78 -2.18 9.50
N ASP A 150 14.25 -1.86 8.30
CA ASP A 150 14.53 -0.48 7.87
C ASP A 150 13.24 0.22 7.39
N VAL A 151 12.35 -0.55 6.77
CA VAL A 151 11.03 -0.05 6.30
C VAL A 151 9.97 -1.10 6.61
N VAL A 152 8.82 -0.65 7.08
CA VAL A 152 7.60 -1.46 7.24
C VAL A 152 6.50 -0.83 6.40
N LEU A 153 5.96 -1.58 5.45
CA LEU A 153 4.84 -1.17 4.60
C LEU A 153 3.61 -2.01 4.91
N VAL A 154 2.47 -1.35 5.06
CA VAL A 154 1.17 -2.02 5.20
C VAL A 154 0.37 -1.78 3.92
N ASP A 155 0.22 -2.85 3.18
CA ASP A 155 -0.50 -2.93 1.91
C ASP A 155 -1.75 -3.80 2.10
N GLY A 156 -2.61 -3.35 3.01
CA GLY A 156 -3.85 -4.02 3.37
C GLY A 156 -5.04 -3.46 2.61
N SER A 157 -6.10 -4.27 2.50
CA SER A 157 -7.42 -3.80 2.06
C SER A 157 -8.00 -2.78 3.07
N ASP A 158 -9.17 -2.24 2.76
CA ASP A 158 -9.88 -1.30 3.63
C ASP A 158 -10.04 -1.86 5.06
N PRO A 159 -10.18 -0.99 6.10
CA PRO A 159 -10.27 -1.41 7.51
C PRO A 159 -11.60 -2.10 7.82
N ALA A 160 -11.83 -3.24 7.17
CA ALA A 160 -12.98 -4.11 7.33
C ALA A 160 -12.54 -5.58 7.24
N GLY A 161 -13.32 -6.49 7.83
CA GLY A 161 -13.04 -7.92 7.79
C GLY A 161 -11.65 -8.28 8.27
N PRO A 162 -10.85 -9.04 7.49
CA PRO A 162 -9.51 -9.48 7.90
C PRO A 162 -8.53 -8.34 8.19
N ALA A 163 -8.71 -7.18 7.55
CA ALA A 163 -7.81 -6.04 7.67
C ALA A 163 -8.15 -5.09 8.84
N GLU A 164 -9.31 -5.25 9.51
CA GLU A 164 -9.74 -4.34 10.59
C GLU A 164 -8.66 -4.17 11.69
N GLY A 165 -7.95 -5.25 12.01
CA GLY A 165 -6.88 -5.27 13.02
C GLY A 165 -5.61 -4.52 12.62
N LEU A 166 -5.40 -4.20 11.34
CA LEU A 166 -4.21 -3.50 10.82
C LEU A 166 -4.26 -1.98 11.05
N PHE A 167 -5.36 -1.44 11.56
CA PHE A 167 -5.59 -0.01 11.69
C PHE A 167 -5.88 0.42 13.13
N ASN A 168 -5.21 -0.21 14.10
CA ASN A 168 -5.35 0.14 15.51
C ASN A 168 -4.02 0.49 16.18
N ARG A 169 -4.10 1.11 17.36
CA ARG A 169 -2.92 1.55 18.13
C ARG A 169 -1.92 0.44 18.40
N ALA A 170 -2.37 -0.71 18.87
CA ALA A 170 -1.49 -1.80 19.26
C ALA A 170 -0.67 -2.32 18.06
N PHE A 171 -1.30 -2.43 16.89
CA PHE A 171 -0.61 -2.81 15.67
C PHE A 171 0.42 -1.75 15.23
N PHE A 172 0.06 -0.45 15.24
CA PHE A 172 1.00 0.61 14.89
C PHE A 172 2.17 0.72 15.87
N GLU A 173 1.94 0.49 17.17
CA GLU A 173 3.00 0.41 18.18
C GLU A 173 3.94 -0.76 17.92
N ASN A 174 3.42 -1.93 17.51
CA ASN A 174 4.25 -3.04 17.07
C ASN A 174 5.06 -2.68 15.82
N CYS A 175 4.46 -2.09 14.79
CA CYS A 175 5.19 -1.65 13.60
C CYS A 175 6.29 -0.64 13.96
N ARG A 176 6.02 0.32 14.87
CA ARG A 176 7.01 1.25 15.39
C ARG A 176 8.18 0.53 16.07
N ARG A 177 7.89 -0.47 16.91
CA ARG A 177 8.89 -1.27 17.62
C ARG A 177 9.83 -2.03 16.66
N LEU A 178 9.29 -2.49 15.54
CA LEU A 178 10.05 -3.20 14.52
C LEU A 178 11.05 -2.32 13.76
N LEU A 179 10.84 -1.00 13.72
CA LEU A 179 11.69 -0.10 12.96
C LEU A 179 13.06 0.11 13.65
N LYS A 180 14.11 -0.02 12.87
CA LYS A 180 15.46 0.43 13.24
C LYS A 180 15.52 1.95 13.37
N PRO A 181 16.52 2.52 14.06
CA PRO A 181 16.76 3.96 14.07
C PRO A 181 16.85 4.54 12.66
N GLY A 182 16.03 5.56 12.37
CA GLY A 182 15.92 6.16 11.04
C GLY A 182 15.11 5.36 10.03
N GLY A 183 14.40 4.33 10.49
CA GLY A 183 13.45 3.56 9.68
C GLY A 183 12.14 4.32 9.43
N VAL A 184 11.39 3.86 8.44
CA VAL A 184 10.14 4.48 7.97
C VAL A 184 9.01 3.46 7.93
N PHE A 185 7.86 3.83 8.46
CA PHE A 185 6.58 3.15 8.30
C PHE A 185 5.80 3.79 7.16
N GLY A 186 5.11 3.01 6.36
CA GLY A 186 4.18 3.49 5.32
C GLY A 186 2.93 2.63 5.25
N THR A 187 1.76 3.26 5.07
CA THR A 187 0.49 2.55 4.91
C THR A 187 -0.42 3.30 3.96
N GLN A 188 -1.32 2.60 3.26
CA GLN A 188 -2.49 3.24 2.69
C GLN A 188 -3.31 3.88 3.80
N SER A 189 -3.96 5.00 3.54
CA SER A 189 -4.74 5.74 4.53
C SER A 189 -6.06 6.29 3.99
N GLU A 190 -6.68 5.54 3.11
CA GLU A 190 -8.01 5.75 2.56
C GLU A 190 -8.20 6.97 1.65
N SER A 191 -9.36 7.03 1.02
CA SER A 191 -9.77 8.19 0.27
C SER A 191 -10.15 9.35 1.20
N PRO A 192 -9.50 10.52 1.10
CA PRO A 192 -9.87 11.68 1.89
C PRO A 192 -11.22 12.30 1.48
N GLU A 193 -11.86 11.79 0.44
CA GLU A 193 -13.22 12.16 0.03
C GLU A 193 -14.24 11.09 0.41
N ALA A 194 -14.05 9.86 -0.08
CA ALA A 194 -15.02 8.78 0.13
C ALA A 194 -15.06 8.26 1.58
N PHE A 195 -13.89 8.27 2.26
CA PHE A 195 -13.70 7.71 3.61
C PHE A 195 -13.00 8.71 4.55
N ARG A 196 -13.39 9.98 4.49
CA ARG A 196 -12.72 11.09 5.20
C ARG A 196 -12.55 10.85 6.70
N ASP A 197 -13.59 10.38 7.37
CA ASP A 197 -13.58 10.08 8.80
C ASP A 197 -12.53 9.03 9.17
N VAL A 198 -12.40 7.98 8.36
CA VAL A 198 -11.38 6.94 8.52
C VAL A 198 -9.99 7.50 8.27
N HIS A 199 -9.81 8.23 7.15
CA HIS A 199 -8.55 8.89 6.82
C HIS A 199 -8.04 9.78 7.97
N ILE A 200 -8.88 10.70 8.46
CA ILE A 200 -8.51 11.61 9.55
C ILE A 200 -8.16 10.85 10.83
N ALA A 201 -8.96 9.84 11.19
CA ALA A 201 -8.71 9.02 12.38
C ALA A 201 -7.36 8.28 12.27
N MET A 202 -7.05 7.69 11.12
CA MET A 202 -5.78 7.00 10.89
C MET A 202 -4.57 7.94 10.99
N VAL A 203 -4.60 9.09 10.32
CA VAL A 203 -3.49 10.05 10.36
C VAL A 203 -3.26 10.57 11.76
N ARG A 204 -4.33 10.87 12.52
CA ARG A 204 -4.22 11.29 13.92
C ARG A 204 -3.62 10.20 14.79
N LEU A 205 -4.10 8.97 14.66
CA LEU A 205 -3.58 7.83 15.41
C LEU A 205 -2.09 7.60 15.13
N LEU A 206 -1.66 7.70 13.88
CA LEU A 206 -0.25 7.60 13.51
C LEU A 206 0.58 8.73 14.14
N ARG A 207 0.05 9.96 14.21
CA ARG A 207 0.71 11.09 14.91
C ARG A 207 0.81 10.92 16.41
N GLU A 208 -0.06 10.12 17.02
CA GLU A 208 0.02 9.77 18.44
C GLU A 208 1.05 8.67 18.71
N VAL A 209 1.27 7.78 17.75
CA VAL A 209 2.20 6.65 17.88
C VAL A 209 3.62 7.01 17.46
N PHE A 210 3.80 7.81 16.42
CA PHE A 210 5.10 8.19 15.86
C PHE A 210 5.38 9.67 16.10
N ASP A 211 6.66 10.08 16.12
CA ASP A 211 7.07 11.48 16.29
C ASP A 211 6.75 12.32 15.05
N HIS A 212 6.71 11.68 13.88
CA HIS A 212 6.36 12.29 12.60
C HIS A 212 5.39 11.39 11.86
N ALA A 213 4.29 11.95 11.34
CA ALA A 213 3.38 11.27 10.44
C ALA A 213 2.78 12.27 9.44
N ASP A 214 3.09 12.06 8.17
CA ASP A 214 2.71 12.96 7.07
C ASP A 214 1.93 12.20 6.00
N PRO A 215 0.71 12.64 5.65
CA PRO A 215 -0.04 12.08 4.54
C PRO A 215 0.50 12.57 3.19
N LEU A 216 0.39 11.71 2.19
CA LEU A 216 0.63 11.97 0.78
C LEU A 216 -0.66 11.71 0.02
N TYR A 217 -1.03 12.59 -0.91
CA TYR A 217 -2.25 12.50 -1.69
C TYR A 217 -1.95 12.26 -3.17
N GLY A 218 -2.64 11.30 -3.76
CA GLY A 218 -2.46 10.95 -5.16
C GLY A 218 -3.73 10.39 -5.80
N TRP A 219 -3.61 9.98 -7.05
CA TRP A 219 -4.71 9.44 -7.82
C TRP A 219 -4.55 7.95 -8.02
N VAL A 220 -5.60 7.19 -7.69
CA VAL A 220 -5.79 5.81 -8.09
C VAL A 220 -7.12 5.75 -8.85
N PRO A 221 -7.11 5.90 -10.18
CA PRO A 221 -8.31 6.21 -10.96
C PRO A 221 -9.43 5.18 -10.88
N MET A 222 -9.13 3.93 -10.49
CA MET A 222 -10.12 2.88 -10.33
C MET A 222 -10.77 2.84 -8.95
N TYR A 223 -10.19 3.49 -7.94
CA TYR A 223 -10.72 3.51 -6.58
C TYR A 223 -11.86 4.52 -6.40
N PRO A 224 -12.70 4.37 -5.36
CA PRO A 224 -13.74 5.33 -5.05
C PRO A 224 -13.21 6.77 -5.00
N SER A 225 -13.88 7.68 -5.69
CA SER A 225 -13.49 9.08 -5.95
C SER A 225 -12.22 9.26 -6.81
N GLY A 226 -11.40 8.24 -7.00
CA GLY A 226 -10.09 8.34 -7.66
C GLY A 226 -9.02 9.07 -6.85
N TRP A 227 -9.37 9.71 -5.74
CA TRP A 227 -8.45 10.43 -4.88
C TRP A 227 -8.12 9.58 -3.65
N TRP A 228 -6.84 9.23 -3.51
CA TRP A 228 -6.35 8.32 -2.49
C TRP A 228 -5.26 8.93 -1.63
N SER A 229 -4.94 8.29 -0.52
CA SER A 229 -3.87 8.75 0.35
C SER A 229 -3.03 7.62 0.90
N TRP A 230 -1.78 7.95 1.20
CA TRP A 230 -0.83 7.13 1.95
C TRP A 230 -0.26 7.97 3.08
N THR A 231 -0.03 7.37 4.23
CA THR A 231 0.59 8.07 5.36
C THR A 231 1.91 7.40 5.70
N PHE A 232 2.95 8.23 5.78
CA PHE A 232 4.28 7.81 6.17
C PHE A 232 4.61 8.32 7.55
N ALA A 233 5.23 7.46 8.41
CA ALA A 233 5.55 7.80 9.77
C ALA A 233 6.95 7.37 10.16
N ALA A 234 7.58 8.08 11.09
CA ALA A 234 8.95 7.83 11.55
C ALA A 234 9.19 8.36 12.96
N MET A 235 10.23 7.83 13.63
CA MET A 235 10.68 8.28 14.96
C MET A 235 11.74 9.39 14.90
N ALA A 236 12.39 9.57 13.75
CA ALA A 236 13.35 10.64 13.51
C ALA A 236 12.85 11.51 12.36
N THR A 237 13.34 12.75 12.27
CA THR A 237 12.96 13.66 11.19
C THR A 237 13.17 13.02 9.81
N PRO A 238 12.10 12.72 9.09
CA PRO A 238 12.19 11.99 7.83
C PRO A 238 12.56 12.92 6.66
N ARG A 239 13.05 12.32 5.58
CA ARG A 239 13.42 13.04 4.35
C ARG A 239 12.30 13.09 3.32
N TYR A 240 11.05 13.06 3.72
CA TYR A 240 9.94 12.97 2.76
C TYR A 240 9.93 14.10 1.71
N ARG A 241 10.34 15.32 2.08
CA ARG A 241 10.42 16.45 1.14
C ARG A 241 11.77 16.56 0.43
N THR A 242 12.77 15.83 0.90
CA THR A 242 14.12 15.77 0.32
C THR A 242 14.58 14.32 0.23
N PRO A 243 13.89 13.50 -0.61
CA PRO A 243 14.23 12.09 -0.74
C PRO A 243 15.68 11.91 -1.17
N ASP A 244 16.27 10.78 -0.79
CA ASP A 244 17.65 10.43 -1.10
C ASP A 244 17.92 10.51 -2.62
N PRO A 245 18.87 11.34 -3.08
CA PRO A 245 19.07 11.58 -4.51
C PRO A 245 19.56 10.35 -5.26
N GLU A 246 20.48 9.57 -4.66
CA GLU A 246 21.07 8.39 -5.30
C GLU A 246 20.01 7.30 -5.49
N ARG A 247 19.22 7.01 -4.45
CA ARG A 247 18.12 6.05 -4.55
C ARG A 247 17.05 6.52 -5.54
N SER A 248 16.74 7.81 -5.52
CA SER A 248 15.76 8.40 -6.43
C SER A 248 16.21 8.28 -7.89
N GLU A 249 17.48 8.54 -8.17
CA GLU A 249 18.03 8.43 -9.52
C GLU A 249 18.05 6.98 -10.01
N ALA A 250 18.38 6.04 -9.13
CA ALA A 250 18.47 4.62 -9.46
C ALA A 250 17.13 4.03 -9.98
N ILE A 251 15.98 4.57 -9.56
CA ILE A 251 14.65 4.02 -9.91
C ILE A 251 13.83 4.92 -10.82
N ALA A 252 14.09 6.23 -10.87
CA ALA A 252 13.23 7.23 -11.50
C ALA A 252 12.92 6.93 -12.98
N ALA A 253 13.89 6.43 -13.72
CA ALA A 253 13.73 6.13 -15.15
C ALA A 253 12.68 5.02 -15.43
N GLY A 254 12.36 4.19 -14.44
CA GLY A 254 11.37 3.12 -14.56
C GLY A 254 10.06 3.39 -13.83
N CYS A 255 9.87 4.58 -13.23
CA CYS A 255 8.61 4.99 -12.60
C CYS A 255 7.71 5.70 -13.61
N GLU A 256 6.43 5.41 -13.57
CA GLU A 256 5.40 6.06 -14.38
C GLU A 256 4.73 7.22 -13.63
N ILE A 257 4.59 7.10 -12.32
CA ILE A 257 3.87 8.03 -11.45
C ILE A 257 4.83 8.77 -10.53
N TRP A 258 5.67 8.01 -9.84
CA TRP A 258 6.53 8.59 -8.82
C TRP A 258 7.73 9.34 -9.38
N SER A 259 8.01 10.49 -8.78
CA SER A 259 9.28 11.21 -8.88
C SER A 259 9.51 12.02 -7.61
N PRO A 260 10.75 12.44 -7.29
CA PRO A 260 10.99 13.31 -6.14
C PRO A 260 10.18 14.62 -6.18
N ARG A 261 9.92 15.14 -7.37
CA ARG A 261 9.10 16.34 -7.57
C ARG A 261 7.63 16.07 -7.29
N TRP A 262 7.12 14.94 -7.81
CA TRP A 262 5.74 14.52 -7.56
C TRP A 262 5.51 14.29 -6.06
N GLN A 263 6.40 13.56 -5.39
CA GLN A 263 6.32 13.27 -3.96
C GLN A 263 6.22 14.55 -3.13
N ARG A 264 7.08 15.55 -3.38
CA ARG A 264 7.00 16.84 -2.68
C ARG A 264 5.66 17.52 -2.89
N GLY A 265 5.22 17.61 -4.15
CA GLY A 265 3.94 18.23 -4.48
C GLY A 265 2.75 17.51 -3.86
N ALA A 266 2.76 16.18 -3.88
CA ALA A 266 1.70 15.32 -3.31
C ALA A 266 1.61 15.45 -1.77
N MET A 267 2.72 15.67 -1.08
CA MET A 267 2.74 15.92 0.36
C MET A 267 2.39 17.38 0.73
N ASP A 268 2.70 18.34 -0.14
CA ASP A 268 2.43 19.76 0.12
C ASP A 268 1.02 20.17 -0.31
N ALA A 269 0.36 19.42 -1.20
CA ALA A 269 -0.97 19.73 -1.75
C ALA A 269 -2.10 19.24 -0.82
N ILE A 270 -2.06 19.60 0.45
CA ILE A 270 -3.11 19.26 1.42
C ILE A 270 -4.26 20.25 1.29
N PRO A 271 -5.49 19.82 0.97
CA PRO A 271 -6.64 20.73 0.94
C PRO A 271 -6.92 21.34 2.32
N ALA A 272 -7.26 22.61 2.34
CA ALA A 272 -7.46 23.35 3.57
C ALA A 272 -8.53 22.77 4.53
N PHE A 273 -9.51 22.04 4.01
CA PHE A 273 -10.51 21.38 4.85
C PHE A 273 -9.93 20.14 5.56
N ILE A 274 -9.09 19.34 4.88
CA ILE A 274 -8.37 18.22 5.49
C ILE A 274 -7.36 18.74 6.52
N GLU A 275 -6.58 19.78 6.16
CA GLU A 275 -5.60 20.37 7.06
C GLU A 275 -6.24 20.85 8.37
N ARG A 276 -7.39 21.54 8.31
CA ARG A 276 -8.13 21.95 9.50
C ARG A 276 -8.57 20.78 10.38
N GLU A 277 -9.10 19.71 9.76
CA GLU A 277 -9.52 18.52 10.49
C GLU A 277 -8.34 17.76 11.11
N LEU A 278 -7.17 17.75 10.47
CA LEU A 278 -5.96 17.13 11.03
C LEU A 278 -5.34 17.95 12.19
N GLN A 279 -5.68 19.23 12.34
CA GLN A 279 -5.19 20.11 13.40
C GLN A 279 -6.15 20.20 14.59
N SER A 280 -7.43 19.88 14.43
CA SER A 280 -8.46 19.90 15.48
C SER A 280 -8.41 18.65 16.35
#